data_0502bfe6a01b09dbd07de47e9e7b685a
#
_entry.id   0502bfe6a01b09dbd07de47e9e7b685a
#
_cell.length_a   1.000
_cell.length_b   1.000
_cell.length_c   1.000
_cell.angle_alpha   90.00
_cell.angle_beta   90.00
_cell.angle_gamma   90.00
#
_symmetry.space_group_name_H-M   'P 1'
#
loop_
_entity.id
_entity.type
_entity.pdbx_description
1 polymer ?
#
loop_
_entity_poly.entity_id
_entity_poly.type
_entity_poly.pdbx_seq_one_letter_code
_entity_poly.pdbx_strand_id
1 'polypeptide(L)'
;MTYDKPPPKQFTLRNHQPGDMGYITHRHAIIYEKQYNFDSRFESLISRITADFLDNFNPDLERCWIAENNGEFLGCIMLVCDKKLKTAKLRLLMVEESARGLGVGTALIKACIDFAREAGYEHIDLWTQSVLEGARRLYAKAGFKMIETQPHSDWGVDLVGEFWSLKL
;
A
#
# COMPACT_ATOMS: atom_id res chain seq x y z
N MET A 1 -11.21 -15.66 37.95
CA MET A 1 -10.04 -15.85 37.05
C MET A 1 -10.18 -14.85 35.89
N THR A 2 -9.45 -13.76 36.00
CA THR A 2 -9.38 -12.77 34.91
C THR A 2 -8.47 -13.35 33.83
N TYR A 3 -9.07 -13.69 32.69
CA TYR A 3 -8.29 -14.02 31.48
C TYR A 3 -7.61 -12.73 31.04
N ASP A 4 -6.36 -12.57 31.42
CA ASP A 4 -5.50 -11.53 30.87
C ASP A 4 -5.40 -11.75 29.36
N LYS A 5 -6.07 -10.84 28.62
CA LYS A 5 -5.94 -10.79 27.16
C LYS A 5 -4.45 -10.50 26.86
N PRO A 6 -3.78 -11.33 26.07
CA PRO A 6 -2.37 -11.05 25.74
C PRO A 6 -2.28 -9.62 25.22
N PRO A 7 -1.20 -8.88 25.58
CA PRO A 7 -1.03 -7.52 25.11
C PRO A 7 -1.10 -7.50 23.57
N PRO A 8 -1.70 -6.46 22.98
CA PRO A 8 -1.76 -6.37 21.52
C PRO A 8 -0.35 -6.46 20.97
N LYS A 9 -0.14 -7.27 19.91
CA LYS A 9 1.14 -7.36 19.23
C LYS A 9 1.53 -5.95 18.81
N GLN A 10 2.57 -5.41 19.43
CA GLN A 10 3.09 -4.10 19.09
C GLN A 10 3.84 -4.19 17.77
N PHE A 11 3.63 -3.22 16.91
CA PHE A 11 4.42 -3.03 15.70
C PHE A 11 4.89 -1.59 15.61
N THR A 12 5.95 -1.37 14.85
CA THR A 12 6.48 -0.03 14.56
C THR A 12 6.43 0.24 13.06
N LEU A 13 6.36 1.52 12.71
CA LEU A 13 6.51 1.99 11.33
C LEU A 13 7.90 2.61 11.19
N ARG A 14 8.61 2.24 10.14
CA ARG A 14 9.90 2.83 9.80
C ARG A 14 9.98 3.20 8.32
N ASN A 15 10.91 4.07 7.97
CA ASN A 15 11.22 4.37 6.58
C ASN A 15 11.91 3.17 5.90
N HIS A 16 11.85 3.14 4.58
CA HIS A 16 12.52 2.11 3.78
C HIS A 16 14.04 2.13 3.96
N GLN A 17 14.64 0.99 3.78
CA GLN A 17 16.08 0.72 3.83
C GLN A 17 16.49 -0.14 2.63
N PRO A 18 17.79 -0.22 2.29
CA PRO A 18 18.26 -1.14 1.27
C PRO A 18 17.76 -2.57 1.50
N GLY A 19 17.23 -3.20 0.45
CA GLY A 19 16.61 -4.52 0.49
C GLY A 19 15.10 -4.52 0.63
N ASP A 20 14.48 -3.45 1.17
CA ASP A 20 13.02 -3.43 1.34
C ASP A 20 12.26 -3.46 0.02
N MET A 21 12.72 -2.73 -1.00
CA MET A 21 12.04 -2.70 -2.30
C MET A 21 12.06 -4.07 -2.98
N GLY A 22 13.16 -4.80 -2.89
CA GLY A 22 13.24 -6.18 -3.37
C GLY A 22 12.31 -7.12 -2.60
N TYR A 23 12.25 -6.97 -1.29
CA TYR A 23 11.37 -7.77 -0.44
C TYR A 23 9.88 -7.48 -0.70
N ILE A 24 9.51 -6.21 -0.81
CA ILE A 24 8.15 -5.78 -1.17
C ILE A 24 7.74 -6.39 -2.52
N THR A 25 8.61 -6.32 -3.51
CA THR A 25 8.35 -6.90 -4.84
C THR A 25 8.12 -8.41 -4.74
N HIS A 26 8.99 -9.11 -4.03
CA HIS A 26 8.87 -10.56 -3.81
C HIS A 26 7.55 -10.92 -3.13
N ARG A 27 7.20 -10.24 -2.03
CA ARG A 27 5.97 -10.53 -1.29
C ARG A 27 4.71 -10.24 -2.10
N HIS A 28 4.67 -9.14 -2.86
CA HIS A 28 3.56 -8.85 -3.77
C HIS A 28 3.39 -9.97 -4.80
N ALA A 29 4.47 -10.37 -5.46
CA ALA A 29 4.41 -11.42 -6.48
C ALA A 29 3.86 -12.73 -5.91
N ILE A 30 4.38 -13.20 -4.79
CA ILE A 30 4.00 -14.47 -4.17
C ILE A 30 2.56 -14.45 -3.63
N ILE A 31 2.20 -13.40 -2.88
CA ILE A 31 0.87 -13.32 -2.25
C ILE A 31 -0.23 -13.17 -3.29
N TYR A 32 -0.03 -12.30 -4.28
CA TYR A 32 -1.08 -12.03 -5.28
C TYR A 32 -1.23 -13.17 -6.30
N GLU A 33 -0.15 -13.90 -6.60
CA GLU A 33 -0.26 -15.14 -7.37
C GLU A 33 -1.09 -16.18 -6.59
N LYS A 34 -0.75 -16.40 -5.34
CA LYS A 34 -1.44 -17.39 -4.48
C LYS A 34 -2.92 -17.05 -4.26
N GLN A 35 -3.26 -15.79 -4.01
CA GLN A 35 -4.62 -15.38 -3.63
C GLN A 35 -5.51 -15.03 -4.82
N TYR A 36 -4.92 -14.52 -5.91
CA TYR A 36 -5.69 -13.96 -7.03
C TYR A 36 -5.28 -14.49 -8.40
N ASN A 37 -4.31 -15.39 -8.47
CA ASN A 37 -3.76 -15.96 -9.72
C ASN A 37 -3.15 -14.89 -10.66
N PHE A 38 -2.61 -13.80 -10.11
CA PHE A 38 -1.88 -12.83 -10.91
C PHE A 38 -0.58 -13.45 -11.41
N ASP A 39 -0.30 -13.28 -12.69
CA ASP A 39 0.92 -13.84 -13.30
C ASP A 39 2.15 -12.90 -13.16
N SER A 40 3.27 -13.30 -13.79
CA SER A 40 4.54 -12.55 -13.69
C SER A 40 4.50 -11.14 -14.27
N ARG A 41 3.48 -10.77 -15.03
CA ARG A 41 3.28 -9.39 -15.50
C ARG A 41 2.96 -8.45 -14.34
N PHE A 42 2.30 -8.95 -13.30
CA PHE A 42 2.10 -8.21 -12.06
C PHE A 42 3.44 -7.97 -11.32
N GLU A 43 4.28 -8.99 -11.19
CA GLU A 43 5.63 -8.85 -10.63
C GLU A 43 6.46 -7.82 -11.41
N SER A 44 6.38 -7.84 -12.73
CA SER A 44 7.03 -6.85 -13.60
C SER A 44 6.57 -5.41 -13.29
N LEU A 45 5.27 -5.20 -13.08
CA LEU A 45 4.72 -3.91 -12.68
C LEU A 45 5.27 -3.46 -11.33
N ILE A 46 5.25 -4.33 -10.32
CA ILE A 46 5.75 -4.00 -8.98
C ILE A 46 7.25 -3.70 -9.03
N SER A 47 8.02 -4.46 -9.79
CA SER A 47 9.45 -4.22 -9.98
C SER A 47 9.74 -2.84 -10.56
N ARG A 48 8.95 -2.39 -11.55
CA ARG A 48 9.08 -1.03 -12.10
C ARG A 48 8.73 0.04 -11.07
N ILE A 49 7.64 -0.14 -10.32
CA ILE A 49 7.24 0.81 -9.29
C ILE A 49 8.31 0.97 -8.22
N THR A 50 8.88 -0.12 -7.74
CA THR A 50 9.90 -0.10 -6.69
C THR A 50 11.23 0.46 -7.19
N ALA A 51 11.64 0.16 -8.43
CA ALA A 51 12.82 0.74 -9.05
C ALA A 51 12.65 2.25 -9.27
N ASP A 52 11.53 2.67 -9.85
CA ASP A 52 11.23 4.10 -10.08
C ASP A 52 11.21 4.89 -8.77
N PHE A 53 10.68 4.32 -7.70
CA PHE A 53 10.70 4.94 -6.38
C PHE A 53 12.13 5.22 -5.90
N LEU A 54 13.02 4.23 -6.00
CA LEU A 54 14.42 4.41 -5.58
C LEU A 54 15.17 5.40 -6.46
N ASP A 55 14.96 5.34 -7.79
CA ASP A 55 15.65 6.18 -8.76
C ASP A 55 15.27 7.67 -8.64
N ASN A 56 14.02 7.95 -8.29
CA ASN A 56 13.46 9.30 -8.28
C ASN A 56 13.09 9.81 -6.88
N PHE A 57 13.51 9.11 -5.83
CA PHE A 57 13.10 9.40 -4.45
C PHE A 57 13.38 10.84 -4.02
N ASN A 58 12.32 11.53 -3.65
CA ASN A 58 12.37 12.87 -3.04
C ASN A 58 11.81 12.79 -1.61
N PRO A 59 12.65 12.86 -0.57
CA PRO A 59 12.23 12.68 0.82
C PRO A 59 11.26 13.76 1.33
N ASP A 60 11.18 14.91 0.68
CA ASP A 60 10.25 15.97 1.04
C ASP A 60 8.82 15.69 0.55
N LEU A 61 8.68 14.90 -0.50
CA LEU A 61 7.41 14.65 -1.19
C LEU A 61 7.01 13.18 -1.22
N GLU A 62 7.94 12.27 -0.94
CA GLU A 62 7.73 10.83 -1.11
C GLU A 62 8.19 10.06 0.10
N ARG A 63 7.55 8.93 0.36
CA ARG A 63 7.94 8.03 1.45
C ARG A 63 7.39 6.63 1.23
N CYS A 64 8.13 5.65 1.72
CA CYS A 64 7.65 4.30 1.89
C CYS A 64 7.79 3.90 3.37
N TRP A 65 6.69 3.43 3.95
CA TRP A 65 6.67 2.94 5.34
C TRP A 65 6.66 1.42 5.34
N ILE A 66 7.46 0.87 6.23
CA ILE A 66 7.50 -0.55 6.54
C ILE A 66 6.94 -0.72 7.95
N ALA A 67 5.93 -1.57 8.10
CA ALA A 67 5.46 -2.03 9.39
C ALA A 67 6.21 -3.29 9.78
N GLU A 68 6.78 -3.31 10.97
CA GLU A 68 7.55 -4.47 11.46
C GLU A 68 7.38 -4.69 12.96
N ASN A 69 7.62 -5.92 13.37
CA ASN A 69 7.74 -6.31 14.76
C ASN A 69 8.98 -7.20 14.93
N ASN A 70 9.97 -6.75 15.72
CA ASN A 70 11.23 -7.48 15.95
C ASN A 70 11.91 -7.93 14.65
N GLY A 71 11.94 -7.08 13.63
CA GLY A 71 12.52 -7.38 12.32
C GLY A 71 11.64 -8.21 11.39
N GLU A 72 10.47 -8.65 11.83
CA GLU A 72 9.49 -9.33 10.99
C GLU A 72 8.67 -8.30 10.19
N PHE A 73 8.67 -8.41 8.87
CA PHE A 73 7.87 -7.59 7.98
C PHE A 73 6.38 -7.91 8.14
N LEU A 74 5.57 -6.90 8.39
CA LEU A 74 4.12 -7.03 8.57
C LEU A 74 3.31 -6.37 7.45
N GLY A 75 3.88 -5.40 6.77
CA GLY A 75 3.21 -4.69 5.70
C GLY A 75 3.96 -3.44 5.26
N CYS A 76 3.45 -2.80 4.23
CA CYS A 76 4.02 -1.57 3.68
C CYS A 76 2.98 -0.68 3.03
N ILE A 77 3.34 0.57 2.82
CA ILE A 77 2.62 1.53 1.99
C ILE A 77 3.62 2.52 1.40
N MET A 78 3.36 3.00 0.20
CA MET A 78 4.20 3.95 -0.50
C MET A 78 3.37 5.16 -0.95
N LEU A 79 3.94 6.34 -0.83
CA LEU A 79 3.40 7.57 -1.39
C LEU A 79 4.44 8.19 -2.32
N VAL A 80 4.03 8.48 -3.54
CA VAL A 80 4.86 9.15 -4.54
C VAL A 80 4.16 10.38 -5.11
N CYS A 81 4.95 11.28 -5.68
CA CYS A 81 4.42 12.45 -6.39
C CYS A 81 3.72 12.02 -7.67
N ASP A 82 2.55 12.56 -7.95
CA ASP A 82 1.89 12.38 -9.24
C ASP A 82 2.28 13.53 -10.20
N LYS A 83 2.08 13.30 -11.50
CA LYS A 83 2.20 14.33 -12.53
C LYS A 83 1.16 15.44 -12.38
N LYS A 84 0.01 15.15 -11.79
CA LYS A 84 -1.01 16.15 -11.47
C LYS A 84 -0.52 17.04 -10.33
N LEU A 85 -0.67 18.36 -10.54
CA LEU A 85 -0.28 19.36 -9.55
C LEU A 85 -0.91 19.07 -8.19
N LYS A 86 -0.10 19.14 -7.12
CA LYS A 86 -0.50 18.94 -5.72
C LYS A 86 -1.23 17.62 -5.44
N THR A 87 -0.98 16.63 -6.25
CA THR A 87 -1.55 15.29 -6.11
C THR A 87 -0.44 14.29 -5.82
N ALA A 88 -0.65 13.47 -4.80
CA ALA A 88 0.18 12.31 -4.51
C ALA A 88 -0.52 11.03 -4.98
N LYS A 89 0.26 9.99 -5.20
CA LYS A 89 -0.23 8.67 -5.54
C LYS A 89 0.14 7.68 -4.44
N LEU A 90 -0.88 7.05 -3.84
CA LEU A 90 -0.70 5.94 -2.92
C LEU A 90 -0.45 4.67 -3.72
N ARG A 91 0.59 3.93 -3.35
CA ARG A 91 0.97 2.70 -4.02
C ARG A 91 1.31 1.61 -3.01
N LEU A 92 1.18 0.37 -3.43
CA LEU A 92 1.73 -0.81 -2.78
C LEU A 92 1.32 -0.97 -1.30
N LEU A 93 0.06 -0.66 -0.96
CA LEU A 93 -0.47 -1.03 0.34
C LEU A 93 -0.60 -2.54 0.41
N MET A 94 0.13 -3.14 1.31
CA MET A 94 0.05 -4.58 1.58
C MET A 94 0.17 -4.84 3.08
N VAL A 95 -0.62 -5.77 3.57
CA VAL A 95 -0.53 -6.28 4.95
C VAL A 95 -0.42 -7.79 4.88
N GLU A 96 0.61 -8.35 5.51
CA GLU A 96 0.79 -9.80 5.61
C GLU A 96 -0.43 -10.47 6.28
N GLU A 97 -0.73 -11.68 5.86
CA GLU A 97 -1.85 -12.45 6.41
C GLU A 97 -1.75 -12.62 7.93
N SER A 98 -0.53 -12.87 8.41
CA SER A 98 -0.21 -13.00 9.85
C SER A 98 -0.44 -11.70 10.65
N ALA A 99 -0.49 -10.57 9.99
CA ALA A 99 -0.65 -9.25 10.62
C ALA A 99 -2.08 -8.68 10.49
N ARG A 100 -3.00 -9.42 9.87
CA ARG A 100 -4.39 -8.98 9.73
C ARG A 100 -5.07 -8.86 11.10
N GLY A 101 -5.92 -7.85 11.26
CA GLY A 101 -6.63 -7.59 12.49
C GLY A 101 -5.80 -6.92 13.59
N LEU A 102 -4.53 -6.58 13.34
CA LEU A 102 -3.66 -5.90 14.28
C LEU A 102 -3.66 -4.36 14.14
N GLY A 103 -4.39 -3.82 13.17
CA GLY A 103 -4.43 -2.39 12.90
C GLY A 103 -3.27 -1.87 12.04
N VAL A 104 -2.47 -2.74 11.44
CA VAL A 104 -1.31 -2.38 10.60
C VAL A 104 -1.75 -1.56 9.39
N GLY A 105 -2.75 -2.00 8.63
CA GLY A 105 -3.25 -1.29 7.47
C GLY A 105 -3.79 0.10 7.81
N THR A 106 -4.55 0.23 8.89
CA THR A 106 -5.07 1.51 9.38
C THR A 106 -3.92 2.46 9.76
N ALA A 107 -2.90 1.96 10.45
CA ALA A 107 -1.75 2.76 10.84
C ALA A 107 -0.92 3.22 9.62
N LEU A 108 -0.72 2.35 8.63
CA LEU A 108 -0.02 2.67 7.39
C LEU A 108 -0.74 3.77 6.60
N ILE A 109 -2.06 3.63 6.42
CA ILE A 109 -2.85 4.65 5.71
C ILE A 109 -2.84 5.99 6.46
N LYS A 110 -2.96 5.96 7.78
CA LYS A 110 -2.89 7.17 8.60
C LYS A 110 -1.56 7.89 8.43
N ALA A 111 -0.44 7.17 8.54
CA ALA A 111 0.89 7.74 8.36
C ALA A 111 1.05 8.35 6.95
N CYS A 112 0.54 7.68 5.94
CA CYS A 112 0.57 8.14 4.55
C CYS A 112 -0.23 9.45 4.37
N ILE A 113 -1.44 9.52 4.90
CA ILE A 113 -2.30 10.72 4.82
C ILE A 113 -1.70 11.89 5.59
N ASP A 114 -1.21 11.67 6.81
CA ASP A 114 -0.59 12.71 7.63
C ASP A 114 0.63 13.31 6.91
N PHE A 115 1.50 12.47 6.38
CA PHE A 115 2.65 12.91 5.59
C PHE A 115 2.22 13.71 4.34
N ALA A 116 1.21 13.25 3.62
CA ALA A 116 0.73 13.95 2.43
C ALA A 116 0.24 15.38 2.76
N ARG A 117 -0.47 15.54 3.88
CA ARG A 117 -0.88 16.87 4.36
C ARG A 117 0.32 17.76 4.71
N GLU A 118 1.28 17.23 5.45
CA GLU A 118 2.50 17.96 5.81
C GLU A 118 3.33 18.35 4.59
N ALA A 119 3.39 17.49 3.57
CA ALA A 119 4.08 17.76 2.32
C ALA A 119 3.37 18.78 1.40
N GLY A 120 2.13 19.19 1.75
CA GLY A 120 1.38 20.20 1.00
C GLY A 120 0.55 19.67 -0.16
N TYR A 121 0.30 18.38 -0.22
CA TYR A 121 -0.62 17.80 -1.18
C TYR A 121 -2.07 18.19 -0.88
N GLU A 122 -2.88 18.30 -1.92
CA GLU A 122 -4.31 18.56 -1.83
C GLU A 122 -5.16 17.31 -2.07
N HIS A 123 -4.58 16.33 -2.78
CA HIS A 123 -5.25 15.08 -3.11
C HIS A 123 -4.28 13.89 -3.02
N ILE A 124 -4.85 12.72 -2.70
CA ILE A 124 -4.19 11.42 -2.89
C ILE A 124 -5.07 10.60 -3.82
N ASP A 125 -4.49 10.16 -4.93
CA ASP A 125 -5.12 9.23 -5.87
C ASP A 125 -4.52 7.83 -5.73
N LEU A 126 -5.29 6.81 -6.03
CA LEU A 126 -4.83 5.42 -6.07
C LEU A 126 -5.57 4.62 -7.12
N TRP A 127 -4.95 3.54 -7.54
CA TRP A 127 -5.55 2.50 -8.37
C TRP A 127 -5.47 1.16 -7.64
N THR A 128 -6.59 0.46 -7.59
CA THR A 128 -6.72 -0.84 -6.94
C THR A 128 -7.60 -1.75 -7.79
N GLN A 129 -7.83 -2.97 -7.31
CA GLN A 129 -8.69 -3.95 -7.98
C GLN A 129 -9.90 -4.27 -7.11
N SER A 130 -11.05 -4.52 -7.71
CA SER A 130 -12.28 -4.84 -6.97
C SER A 130 -12.16 -6.09 -6.10
N VAL A 131 -11.29 -7.03 -6.46
CA VAL A 131 -11.04 -8.26 -5.69
C VAL A 131 -10.27 -8.01 -4.38
N LEU A 132 -9.60 -6.86 -4.25
CA LEU A 132 -8.83 -6.50 -3.06
C LEU A 132 -9.74 -5.90 -1.99
N GLU A 133 -10.66 -6.69 -1.47
CA GLU A 133 -11.73 -6.23 -0.58
C GLU A 133 -11.20 -5.61 0.72
N GLY A 134 -10.15 -6.17 1.31
CA GLY A 134 -9.54 -5.64 2.53
C GLY A 134 -8.97 -4.24 2.35
N ALA A 135 -8.24 -3.99 1.27
CA ALA A 135 -7.73 -2.68 0.92
C ALA A 135 -8.85 -1.68 0.63
N ARG A 136 -9.87 -2.10 -0.13
CA ARG A 136 -11.03 -1.25 -0.44
C ARG A 136 -11.76 -0.77 0.82
N ARG A 137 -11.94 -1.65 1.81
CA ARG A 137 -12.53 -1.29 3.11
C ARG A 137 -11.68 -0.25 3.85
N LEU A 138 -10.36 -0.41 3.84
CA LEU A 138 -9.45 0.55 4.45
C LEU A 138 -9.50 1.92 3.76
N TYR A 139 -9.54 1.96 2.43
CA TYR A 139 -9.66 3.21 1.67
C TYR A 139 -10.99 3.92 1.94
N ALA A 140 -12.10 3.20 1.88
CA ALA A 140 -13.41 3.76 2.17
C ALA A 140 -13.50 4.33 3.60
N LYS A 141 -12.98 3.62 4.59
CA LYS A 141 -12.94 4.07 5.98
C LYS A 141 -12.07 5.31 6.17
N ALA A 142 -10.99 5.45 5.40
CA ALA A 142 -10.11 6.61 5.43
C ALA A 142 -10.71 7.84 4.72
N GLY A 143 -11.81 7.69 4.01
CA GLY A 143 -12.51 8.78 3.31
C GLY A 143 -12.25 8.85 1.82
N PHE A 144 -11.51 7.91 1.24
CA PHE A 144 -11.36 7.82 -0.21
C PHE A 144 -12.69 7.48 -0.87
N LYS A 145 -12.91 8.03 -2.06
CA LYS A 145 -14.09 7.76 -2.88
C LYS A 145 -13.68 7.16 -4.22
N MET A 146 -14.37 6.10 -4.62
CA MET A 146 -14.19 5.52 -5.95
C MET A 146 -14.75 6.45 -7.00
N ILE A 147 -13.95 6.74 -8.02
CA ILE A 147 -14.26 7.70 -9.08
C ILE A 147 -14.61 7.00 -10.39
N GLU A 148 -13.87 5.94 -10.71
CA GLU A 148 -13.93 5.27 -11.99
C GLU A 148 -13.59 3.80 -11.87
N THR A 149 -14.14 2.97 -12.76
CA THR A 149 -13.81 1.55 -12.89
C THR A 149 -13.34 1.25 -14.30
N GLN A 150 -12.42 0.29 -14.44
CA GLN A 150 -11.87 -0.12 -15.72
C GLN A 150 -11.68 -1.64 -15.76
N PRO A 151 -12.48 -2.38 -16.53
CA PRO A 151 -12.23 -3.80 -16.78
C PRO A 151 -10.89 -3.99 -17.50
N HIS A 152 -10.12 -4.98 -17.11
CA HIS A 152 -8.87 -5.36 -17.74
C HIS A 152 -8.48 -6.79 -17.41
N SER A 153 -7.48 -7.32 -18.11
CA SER A 153 -6.91 -8.65 -17.90
C SER A 153 -5.38 -8.63 -17.98
N ASP A 154 -4.77 -7.56 -17.45
CA ASP A 154 -3.34 -7.28 -17.62
C ASP A 154 -2.43 -8.35 -16.99
N TRP A 155 -2.94 -9.13 -16.04
CA TRP A 155 -2.14 -10.11 -15.29
C TRP A 155 -2.67 -11.54 -15.37
N GLY A 156 -3.30 -11.87 -16.51
CA GLY A 156 -3.72 -13.24 -16.85
C GLY A 156 -5.08 -13.67 -16.32
N VAL A 157 -5.80 -12.79 -15.63
CA VAL A 157 -7.17 -12.99 -15.13
C VAL A 157 -8.02 -11.76 -15.41
N ASP A 158 -9.32 -11.95 -15.56
CA ASP A 158 -10.26 -10.83 -15.73
C ASP A 158 -10.45 -10.09 -14.42
N LEU A 159 -10.22 -8.78 -14.43
CA LEU A 159 -10.27 -7.90 -13.29
C LEU A 159 -11.09 -6.65 -13.56
N VAL A 160 -11.51 -5.99 -12.50
CA VAL A 160 -12.04 -4.64 -12.55
C VAL A 160 -11.12 -3.73 -11.73
N GLY A 161 -10.36 -2.89 -12.42
CA GLY A 161 -9.57 -1.83 -11.81
C GLY A 161 -10.47 -0.71 -11.30
N GLU A 162 -10.10 -0.10 -10.21
CA GLU A 162 -10.82 1.01 -9.57
C GLU A 162 -9.87 2.17 -9.29
N PHE A 163 -10.29 3.36 -9.68
CA PHE A 163 -9.60 4.61 -9.32
C PHE A 163 -10.32 5.25 -8.13
N TRP A 164 -9.56 5.58 -7.10
CA TRP A 164 -10.04 6.21 -5.88
C TRP A 164 -9.28 7.50 -5.62
N SER A 165 -9.94 8.48 -5.01
CA SER A 165 -9.32 9.75 -4.63
C SER A 165 -9.75 10.20 -3.25
N LEU A 166 -8.83 10.84 -2.54
CA LEU A 166 -9.05 11.52 -1.27
C LEU A 166 -8.67 12.98 -1.42
N LYS A 167 -9.59 13.87 -1.07
CA LYS A 167 -9.28 15.29 -0.86
C LYS A 167 -8.76 15.48 0.57
N LEU A 168 -7.59 16.09 0.69
CA LEU A 168 -6.92 16.32 1.98
C LEU A 168 -7.42 17.56 2.74
#